data_bf39a2bd20281a40d31e59f75e83ce5a
#
_entry.id   bf39a2bd20281a40d31e59f75e83ce5a
#
_cell.length_a   1.000
_cell.length_b   1.000
_cell.length_c   1.000
_cell.angle_alpha   90.00
_cell.angle_beta   90.00
_cell.angle_gamma   90.00
#
_symmetry.space_group_name_H-M   'P 1'
#
loop_
_entity.id
_entity.type
_entity.pdbx_description
1 polymer ?
#
loop_
_entity_poly.entity_id
_entity_poly.type
_entity_poly.pdbx_seq_one_letter_code
_entity_poly.pdbx_strand_id
1 'polypeptide(L)'
;MKNAARQKDIILLTIDCWRYDSPSRMPRLQAFTEDYDRAEATCQAAATNGVFPSILASTYYPEAYNDSGALHRDVRSLPEVLSDQKYATAGVIGSNPYLGKWSDRFDVFWNDGMNAAEESTNRSEYTNVHRMWNLLRLRPRVTAGEVASRGRKWFQHTSSPKFLWMHLMDLHGPYHPGLRRGLETGLFDAFYSIVQHSRHGRDAPSEVLETIRSLYWECVSKLDEQIAKVLEFIPEDAIVVIMADHGEELYHGFIGHARLYDECVRVPLFVKNAPQNMDNQLVRQLDLAPSLLDWIDVPQPNDWEGMPHSSDREQASYMINHSPLFGGTFTGIRVKNHKLIKYPNKDEPAESEIYDLIEDPAERNPLSDSSVKEELEDRLNKFLQQNNINHESLTHQTGIGGKTKRRLRELGYL
;
A
#
# COMPACT_ATOMS: atom_id res chain seq x y z
N MET A 1 2.23 37.49 -22.84
CA MET A 1 2.66 36.79 -21.63
C MET A 1 1.52 35.90 -21.25
N LYS A 2 1.63 34.56 -21.46
CA LYS A 2 0.65 33.60 -20.90
C LYS A 2 0.74 33.76 -19.40
N ASN A 3 -0.36 34.06 -18.70
CA ASN A 3 -0.44 33.93 -17.26
C ASN A 3 0.05 32.52 -16.94
N ALA A 4 1.18 32.41 -16.26
CA ALA A 4 1.60 31.13 -15.70
C ALA A 4 0.46 30.68 -14.77
N ALA A 5 -0.29 29.67 -15.17
CA ALA A 5 -1.31 29.10 -14.32
C ALA A 5 -0.61 28.72 -13.01
N ARG A 6 -1.18 29.12 -11.88
CA ARG A 6 -0.63 28.78 -10.57
C ARG A 6 -0.56 27.25 -10.48
N GLN A 7 0.63 26.72 -10.23
CA GLN A 7 0.80 25.29 -10.01
C GLN A 7 -0.08 24.84 -8.83
N LYS A 8 -0.83 23.76 -9.02
CA LYS A 8 -1.75 23.22 -8.02
C LYS A 8 -0.95 22.49 -6.91
N ASP A 9 -1.41 22.57 -5.69
CA ASP A 9 -0.93 21.70 -4.62
C ASP A 9 -1.35 20.25 -4.89
N ILE A 10 -0.54 19.28 -4.51
CA ILE A 10 -0.78 17.84 -4.71
C ILE A 10 -0.79 17.16 -3.36
N ILE A 11 -1.84 16.40 -3.07
CA ILE A 11 -1.98 15.60 -1.87
C ILE A 11 -2.15 14.14 -2.26
N LEU A 12 -1.27 13.28 -1.77
CA LEU A 12 -1.38 11.83 -1.84
C LEU A 12 -1.68 11.28 -0.44
N LEU A 13 -2.85 10.71 -0.24
CA LEU A 13 -3.22 9.98 0.96
C LEU A 13 -3.23 8.49 0.65
N THR A 14 -2.33 7.74 1.28
CA THR A 14 -2.30 6.28 1.21
C THR A 14 -2.75 5.67 2.53
N ILE A 15 -3.53 4.59 2.47
CA ILE A 15 -4.05 3.88 3.65
C ILE A 15 -3.59 2.43 3.57
N ASP A 16 -2.80 2.01 4.56
CA ASP A 16 -2.24 0.65 4.65
C ASP A 16 -3.36 -0.39 4.82
N CYS A 17 -3.26 -1.50 4.10
CA CYS A 17 -4.22 -2.62 4.19
C CYS A 17 -5.68 -2.25 3.88
N TRP A 18 -5.95 -1.24 3.05
CA TRP A 18 -7.32 -0.79 2.78
C TRP A 18 -7.92 -1.51 1.58
N ARG A 19 -8.79 -2.46 1.85
CA ARG A 19 -9.45 -3.33 0.87
C ARG A 19 -10.36 -2.56 -0.09
N TYR A 20 -10.47 -3.03 -1.34
CA TYR A 20 -11.34 -2.47 -2.39
C TYR A 20 -12.83 -2.39 -2.00
N ASP A 21 -13.31 -3.31 -1.14
CA ASP A 21 -14.69 -3.38 -0.69
C ASP A 21 -14.99 -2.52 0.56
N SER A 22 -13.95 -1.98 1.21
CA SER A 22 -14.08 -1.16 2.42
C SER A 22 -14.85 0.15 2.21
N PRO A 23 -14.73 0.89 1.08
CA PRO A 23 -15.46 2.15 0.89
C PRO A 23 -16.98 2.00 0.99
N SER A 24 -17.53 0.81 0.65
CA SER A 24 -18.98 0.53 0.80
C SER A 24 -19.47 0.59 2.25
N ARG A 25 -18.54 0.47 3.21
CA ARG A 25 -18.78 0.52 4.66
C ARG A 25 -18.33 1.84 5.30
N MET A 26 -17.94 2.83 4.49
CA MET A 26 -17.40 4.13 4.93
C MET A 26 -18.30 5.29 4.46
N PRO A 27 -19.49 5.49 5.07
CA PRO A 27 -20.45 6.49 4.61
C PRO A 27 -19.94 7.93 4.71
N ARG A 28 -19.04 8.24 5.66
CA ARG A 28 -18.48 9.61 5.78
C ARG A 28 -17.44 9.87 4.70
N LEU A 29 -16.62 8.87 4.35
CA LEU A 29 -15.73 8.95 3.20
C LEU A 29 -16.53 9.14 1.92
N GLN A 30 -17.59 8.35 1.71
CA GLN A 30 -18.44 8.46 0.53
C GLN A 30 -19.06 9.85 0.39
N ALA A 31 -19.56 10.42 1.48
CA ALA A 31 -20.11 11.78 1.49
C ALA A 31 -19.02 12.84 1.23
N PHE A 32 -17.82 12.67 1.78
CA PHE A 32 -16.70 13.59 1.57
C PHE A 32 -16.17 13.55 0.13
N THR A 33 -16.19 12.37 -0.50
CA THR A 33 -15.68 12.15 -1.87
C THR A 33 -16.77 12.09 -2.92
N GLU A 34 -17.92 12.75 -2.70
CA GLU A 34 -19.05 12.74 -3.63
C GLU A 34 -18.68 13.33 -5.02
N ASP A 35 -17.80 14.34 -5.01
CA ASP A 35 -17.28 15.04 -6.20
C ASP A 35 -15.93 14.49 -6.71
N TYR A 36 -15.47 13.35 -6.21
CA TYR A 36 -14.24 12.70 -6.66
C TYR A 36 -14.53 11.66 -7.74
N ASP A 37 -13.65 11.55 -8.72
CA ASP A 37 -13.61 10.39 -9.60
C ASP A 37 -13.26 9.16 -8.79
N ARG A 38 -13.97 8.05 -9.04
CA ARG A 38 -13.81 6.79 -8.31
C ARG A 38 -13.39 5.69 -9.27
N ALA A 39 -12.34 4.99 -8.92
CA ALA A 39 -11.85 3.83 -9.64
C ALA A 39 -11.29 2.79 -8.66
N GLU A 40 -10.83 1.69 -9.20
CA GLU A 40 -10.05 0.70 -8.48
C GLU A 40 -8.71 0.54 -9.18
N ALA A 41 -7.63 0.52 -8.40
CA ALA A 41 -6.30 0.31 -8.93
C ALA A 41 -5.80 -1.10 -8.63
N THR A 42 -4.91 -1.62 -9.47
CA THR A 42 -4.19 -2.86 -9.25
C THR A 42 -2.78 -2.55 -8.74
N CYS A 43 -2.43 -3.19 -7.63
CA CYS A 43 -1.08 -3.11 -7.04
C CYS A 43 -0.09 -3.99 -7.80
N GLN A 44 1.17 -3.62 -7.83
CA GLN A 44 2.25 -4.41 -8.40
C GLN A 44 2.86 -5.41 -7.40
N ALA A 45 2.45 -5.33 -6.14
CA ALA A 45 2.78 -6.27 -5.07
C ALA A 45 1.65 -6.30 -4.04
N ALA A 46 1.74 -7.17 -3.03
CA ALA A 46 0.76 -7.31 -1.96
C ALA A 46 1.30 -6.85 -0.59
N ALA A 47 2.37 -6.08 -0.57
CA ALA A 47 2.98 -5.60 0.68
C ALA A 47 3.60 -4.22 0.50
N THR A 48 3.58 -3.40 1.56
CA THR A 48 4.07 -2.02 1.58
C THR A 48 5.43 -1.84 0.92
N ASN A 49 6.42 -2.68 1.28
CA ASN A 49 7.77 -2.59 0.71
C ASN A 49 7.79 -2.84 -0.81
N GLY A 50 6.87 -3.65 -1.33
CA GLY A 50 6.77 -4.00 -2.75
C GLY A 50 6.02 -2.95 -3.59
N VAL A 51 5.04 -2.25 -3.01
CA VAL A 51 4.17 -1.35 -3.77
C VAL A 51 4.68 0.09 -3.86
N PHE A 52 5.41 0.60 -2.84
CA PHE A 52 5.83 2.00 -2.84
C PHE A 52 6.82 2.37 -3.96
N PRO A 53 7.71 1.49 -4.44
CA PRO A 53 8.44 1.76 -5.67
C PRO A 53 7.54 2.06 -6.87
N SER A 54 6.46 1.32 -7.03
CA SER A 54 5.49 1.57 -8.10
C SER A 54 4.73 2.88 -7.89
N ILE A 55 4.31 3.20 -6.66
CA ILE A 55 3.56 4.42 -6.33
C ILE A 55 4.43 5.69 -6.46
N LEU A 56 5.66 5.67 -5.92
CA LEU A 56 6.49 6.87 -5.79
C LEU A 56 7.59 7.00 -6.83
N ALA A 57 7.95 5.93 -7.54
CA ALA A 57 9.02 5.93 -8.53
C ALA A 57 8.66 5.18 -9.82
N SER A 58 7.40 4.78 -9.99
CA SER A 58 6.91 4.13 -11.21
C SER A 58 7.81 2.98 -11.70
N THR A 59 8.29 2.15 -10.76
CA THR A 59 9.13 0.98 -11.04
C THR A 59 8.71 -0.23 -10.21
N TYR A 60 9.05 -1.42 -10.66
CA TYR A 60 8.82 -2.63 -9.89
C TYR A 60 9.82 -2.76 -8.74
N TYR A 61 9.37 -3.34 -7.61
CA TYR A 61 10.19 -3.38 -6.40
C TYR A 61 11.54 -4.10 -6.54
N PRO A 62 11.68 -5.17 -7.36
CA PRO A 62 12.99 -5.83 -7.49
C PRO A 62 14.06 -4.90 -8.03
N GLU A 63 13.70 -3.98 -8.89
CA GLU A 63 14.63 -3.02 -9.50
C GLU A 63 14.91 -1.80 -8.63
N ALA A 64 13.98 -1.49 -7.73
CA ALA A 64 14.10 -0.32 -6.87
C ALA A 64 15.11 -0.49 -5.72
N TYR A 65 15.40 -1.73 -5.32
CA TYR A 65 16.22 -2.02 -4.14
C TYR A 65 17.51 -2.75 -4.50
N ASN A 66 18.60 -2.35 -3.84
CA ASN A 66 19.86 -3.07 -3.89
C ASN A 66 19.84 -4.30 -2.93
N ASP A 67 20.90 -5.09 -2.96
CA ASP A 67 21.06 -6.31 -2.13
C ASP A 67 20.96 -6.06 -0.61
N SER A 68 21.19 -4.83 -0.16
CA SER A 68 21.02 -4.45 1.24
C SER A 68 19.57 -4.05 1.59
N GLY A 69 18.66 -4.01 0.61
CA GLY A 69 17.27 -3.57 0.75
C GLY A 69 17.10 -2.04 0.85
N ALA A 70 18.15 -1.27 0.56
CA ALA A 70 18.08 0.18 0.43
C ALA A 70 17.63 0.55 -1.00
N LEU A 71 17.00 1.72 -1.13
CA LEU A 71 16.66 2.25 -2.45
C LEU A 71 17.94 2.50 -3.28
N HIS A 72 17.92 2.10 -4.53
CA HIS A 72 18.96 2.48 -5.49
C HIS A 72 19.03 4.00 -5.61
N ARG A 73 20.24 4.54 -5.69
CA ARG A 73 20.44 5.99 -5.84
C ARG A 73 19.92 6.53 -7.16
N ASP A 74 19.98 5.69 -8.18
CA ASP A 74 19.60 6.04 -9.56
C ASP A 74 18.08 5.99 -9.77
N VAL A 75 17.31 5.37 -8.86
CA VAL A 75 15.85 5.36 -8.91
C VAL A 75 15.36 6.76 -8.58
N ARG A 76 14.83 7.45 -9.59
CA ARG A 76 14.27 8.78 -9.45
C ARG A 76 12.82 8.72 -8.99
N SER A 77 12.50 9.42 -7.91
CA SER A 77 11.18 9.39 -7.29
C SER A 77 10.33 10.64 -7.60
N LEU A 78 9.02 10.50 -7.49
CA LEU A 78 8.05 11.58 -7.68
C LEU A 78 8.37 12.82 -6.81
N PRO A 79 8.67 12.71 -5.49
CA PRO A 79 9.03 13.88 -4.70
C PRO A 79 10.29 14.59 -5.21
N GLU A 80 11.29 13.87 -5.72
CA GLU A 80 12.50 14.49 -6.30
C GLU A 80 12.18 15.22 -7.61
N VAL A 81 11.37 14.62 -8.49
CA VAL A 81 10.92 15.27 -9.73
C VAL A 81 10.13 16.54 -9.42
N LEU A 82 9.22 16.49 -8.44
CA LEU A 82 8.43 17.64 -8.00
C LEU A 82 9.30 18.71 -7.34
N SER A 83 10.30 18.33 -6.54
CA SER A 83 11.26 19.27 -5.96
C SER A 83 12.04 20.06 -7.03
N ASP A 84 12.44 19.41 -8.13
CA ASP A 84 13.05 20.08 -9.29
C ASP A 84 12.07 21.09 -9.95
N GLN A 85 10.79 20.85 -9.85
CA GLN A 85 9.73 21.79 -10.30
C GLN A 85 9.35 22.83 -9.23
N LYS A 86 10.16 22.94 -8.16
CA LYS A 86 9.99 23.92 -7.07
C LYS A 86 8.79 23.64 -6.14
N TYR A 87 8.29 22.41 -6.12
CA TYR A 87 7.40 21.99 -5.07
C TYR A 87 8.16 21.81 -3.76
N ALA A 88 7.61 22.30 -2.68
CA ALA A 88 8.01 21.86 -1.34
C ALA A 88 7.40 20.47 -1.09
N THR A 89 8.20 19.52 -0.61
CA THR A 89 7.79 18.12 -0.51
C THR A 89 7.79 17.62 0.93
N ALA A 90 6.74 16.92 1.35
CA ALA A 90 6.70 16.30 2.67
C ALA A 90 6.09 14.91 2.64
N GLY A 91 6.69 13.98 3.42
CA GLY A 91 6.14 12.68 3.77
C GLY A 91 5.78 12.62 5.25
N VAL A 92 4.53 12.29 5.59
CA VAL A 92 4.04 12.16 6.97
C VAL A 92 3.44 10.78 7.16
N ILE A 93 4.18 9.91 7.81
CA ILE A 93 3.95 8.46 7.85
C ILE A 93 3.54 8.01 9.25
N GLY A 94 2.55 7.13 9.35
CA GLY A 94 2.04 6.58 10.60
C GLY A 94 2.88 5.42 11.16
N SER A 95 4.19 5.59 11.39
CA SER A 95 5.07 4.56 12.01
C SER A 95 5.22 3.28 11.17
N ASN A 96 5.54 3.41 9.88
CA ASN A 96 5.80 2.26 9.02
C ASN A 96 7.31 2.00 8.88
N PRO A 97 7.84 0.83 9.32
CA PRO A 97 9.28 0.55 9.33
C PRO A 97 9.89 0.40 7.93
N TYR A 98 9.08 0.11 6.90
CA TYR A 98 9.54 -0.05 5.52
C TYR A 98 9.70 1.27 4.79
N LEU A 99 9.03 2.33 5.27
CA LEU A 99 8.97 3.61 4.57
C LEU A 99 10.05 4.60 4.99
N GLY A 100 10.79 4.34 6.06
CA GLY A 100 11.90 5.19 6.50
C GLY A 100 12.99 5.40 5.44
N LYS A 101 13.17 4.44 4.53
CA LYS A 101 14.13 4.50 3.42
C LYS A 101 13.83 5.56 2.36
N TRP A 102 12.61 6.12 2.37
CA TRP A 102 12.19 7.21 1.48
C TRP A 102 12.50 8.59 2.05
N SER A 103 13.01 8.68 3.29
CA SER A 103 13.23 9.96 3.99
C SER A 103 14.08 10.95 3.20
N ASP A 104 15.15 10.48 2.57
CA ASP A 104 16.11 11.33 1.84
C ASP A 104 15.57 11.85 0.49
N ARG A 105 14.36 11.44 0.11
CA ARG A 105 13.68 11.84 -1.14
C ARG A 105 12.75 13.04 -0.96
N PHE A 106 12.52 13.47 0.29
CA PHE A 106 11.63 14.58 0.65
C PHE A 106 12.38 15.71 1.36
N ASP A 107 11.90 16.93 1.23
CA ASP A 107 12.44 18.07 2.00
C ASP A 107 12.14 17.92 3.50
N VAL A 108 10.95 17.39 3.83
CA VAL A 108 10.53 17.07 5.20
C VAL A 108 9.97 15.67 5.25
N PHE A 109 10.46 14.88 6.20
CA PHE A 109 9.94 13.52 6.39
C PHE A 109 9.75 13.21 7.87
N TRP A 110 8.59 12.68 8.21
CA TRP A 110 8.27 12.25 9.55
C TRP A 110 7.69 10.83 9.53
N ASN A 111 8.27 9.95 10.34
CA ASN A 111 7.87 8.53 10.45
C ASN A 111 8.10 8.01 11.87
N ASP A 112 7.68 8.78 12.90
CA ASP A 112 7.70 8.44 14.34
C ASP A 112 8.93 7.61 14.79
N GLY A 113 10.14 8.16 14.63
CA GLY A 113 11.40 7.51 15.01
C GLY A 113 11.83 6.35 14.09
N MET A 114 11.24 6.23 12.90
CA MET A 114 11.55 5.21 11.91
C MET A 114 12.38 5.75 10.72
N ASN A 115 12.89 6.97 10.80
CA ASN A 115 13.72 7.54 9.74
C ASN A 115 15.12 6.91 9.72
N ALA A 116 15.71 6.75 8.54
CA ALA A 116 17.03 6.14 8.35
C ALA A 116 18.14 6.85 9.17
N ALA A 117 18.06 8.18 9.31
CA ALA A 117 19.01 8.96 10.12
C ALA A 117 18.90 8.70 11.63
N GLU A 118 17.71 8.35 12.14
CA GLU A 118 17.48 8.01 13.54
C GLU A 118 17.87 6.57 13.87
N GLU A 119 17.94 5.67 12.89
CA GLU A 119 18.47 4.31 13.08
C GLU A 119 19.92 4.29 13.56
N SER A 120 20.68 5.34 13.28
CA SER A 120 22.10 5.45 13.69
C SER A 120 22.31 5.99 15.10
N THR A 121 21.37 6.71 15.69
CA THR A 121 21.59 7.47 16.93
C THR A 121 20.74 7.05 18.12
N ASN A 122 19.54 6.47 17.92
CA ASN A 122 18.69 6.05 19.04
C ASN A 122 18.81 4.56 19.33
N ARG A 123 19.83 4.20 20.07
CA ARG A 123 19.85 3.00 20.93
C ARG A 123 18.94 3.26 22.13
N SER A 124 17.97 2.40 22.25
CA SER A 124 17.22 2.13 23.46
C SER A 124 15.91 2.91 23.68
N GLU A 125 15.14 2.18 24.36
CA GLU A 125 14.05 2.44 25.29
C GLU A 125 12.67 1.95 24.87
N TYR A 126 12.53 1.17 23.82
CA TYR A 126 11.38 0.29 23.76
C TYR A 126 11.63 -0.95 24.64
N THR A 127 11.58 -0.75 25.94
CA THR A 127 11.62 -1.81 26.94
C THR A 127 10.31 -2.62 26.89
N ASN A 128 10.32 -3.86 27.41
CA ASN A 128 9.11 -4.68 27.57
C ASN A 128 7.98 -3.92 28.31
N VAL A 129 8.31 -2.90 29.11
CA VAL A 129 7.39 -2.00 29.79
C VAL A 129 6.64 -1.11 28.80
N HIS A 130 7.31 -0.56 27.78
CA HIS A 130 6.65 0.22 26.72
C HIS A 130 5.71 -0.64 25.85
N ARG A 131 6.10 -1.90 25.57
CA ARG A 131 5.23 -2.88 24.91
C ARG A 131 3.96 -3.13 25.71
N MET A 132 4.11 -3.39 27.01
CA MET A 132 2.99 -3.63 27.91
C MET A 132 2.11 -2.38 28.06
N TRP A 133 2.71 -1.17 28.12
CA TRP A 133 1.98 0.09 28.15
C TRP A 133 1.21 0.39 26.85
N ASN A 134 1.78 0.09 25.69
CA ASN A 134 1.11 0.25 24.40
C ASN A 134 -0.02 -0.77 24.22
N LEU A 135 0.19 -2.02 24.66
CA LEU A 135 -0.85 -3.03 24.74
C LEU A 135 -1.98 -2.63 25.69
N LEU A 136 -1.66 -2.14 26.88
CA LEU A 136 -2.64 -1.67 27.87
C LEU A 136 -3.40 -0.41 27.44
N ARG A 137 -2.76 0.48 26.69
CA ARG A 137 -3.41 1.68 26.13
C ARG A 137 -4.22 1.37 24.87
N LEU A 138 -4.12 0.16 24.30
CA LEU A 138 -4.71 -0.19 23.01
C LEU A 138 -4.36 0.84 21.88
N ARG A 139 -3.16 1.41 21.94
CA ARG A 139 -2.63 2.40 21.02
C ARG A 139 -1.22 2.01 20.56
N PRO A 140 -1.07 0.98 19.73
CA PRO A 140 0.26 0.52 19.32
C PRO A 140 0.91 1.42 18.25
N ARG A 141 0.17 2.34 17.62
CA ARG A 141 0.60 3.11 16.45
C ARG A 141 0.15 4.56 16.48
N VAL A 142 0.81 5.37 15.64
CA VAL A 142 0.37 6.72 15.30
C VAL A 142 -0.97 6.64 14.59
N THR A 143 -1.94 7.41 15.03
CA THR A 143 -3.30 7.42 14.49
C THR A 143 -3.43 8.32 13.27
N ALA A 144 -4.46 8.10 12.45
CA ALA A 144 -4.83 8.97 11.32
C ALA A 144 -4.93 10.45 11.75
N GLY A 145 -5.48 10.73 12.93
CA GLY A 145 -5.59 12.09 13.47
C GLY A 145 -4.24 12.75 13.77
N GLU A 146 -3.25 11.98 14.22
CA GLU A 146 -1.90 12.47 14.47
C GLU A 146 -1.15 12.75 13.17
N VAL A 147 -1.26 11.86 12.17
CA VAL A 147 -0.74 12.09 10.81
C VAL A 147 -1.36 13.34 10.19
N ALA A 148 -2.68 13.47 10.24
CA ALA A 148 -3.41 14.63 9.74
C ALA A 148 -2.99 15.94 10.42
N SER A 149 -2.83 15.93 11.74
CA SER A 149 -2.40 17.11 12.50
C SER A 149 -1.01 17.60 12.08
N ARG A 150 -0.06 16.67 11.83
CA ARG A 150 1.29 17.00 11.34
C ARG A 150 1.28 17.47 9.90
N GLY A 151 0.55 16.76 9.03
CA GLY A 151 0.38 17.15 7.62
C GLY A 151 -0.23 18.54 7.50
N ARG A 152 -1.32 18.82 8.24
CA ARG A 152 -1.97 20.15 8.32
C ARG A 152 -1.00 21.22 8.76
N LYS A 153 -0.26 20.98 9.87
CA LYS A 153 0.71 21.96 10.39
C LYS A 153 1.77 22.31 9.35
N TRP A 154 2.37 21.31 8.70
CA TRP A 154 3.35 21.55 7.65
C TRP A 154 2.73 22.29 6.47
N PHE A 155 1.56 21.85 6.00
CA PHE A 155 0.87 22.40 4.84
C PHE A 155 0.52 23.89 5.03
N GLN A 156 0.07 24.29 6.23
CA GLN A 156 -0.30 25.66 6.55
C GLN A 156 0.89 26.62 6.68
N HIS A 157 2.09 26.10 7.03
CA HIS A 157 3.29 26.91 7.20
C HIS A 157 4.26 26.88 6.02
N THR A 158 3.90 26.19 4.96
CA THR A 158 4.72 26.03 3.76
C THR A 158 4.09 26.78 2.59
N SER A 159 4.92 27.42 1.76
CA SER A 159 4.47 28.11 0.54
C SER A 159 4.17 27.11 -0.57
N SER A 160 3.19 27.42 -1.44
CA SER A 160 2.86 26.63 -2.63
C SER A 160 3.87 26.85 -3.76
N PRO A 161 4.03 25.90 -4.69
CA PRO A 161 3.30 24.62 -4.76
C PRO A 161 3.84 23.61 -3.76
N LYS A 162 2.99 22.69 -3.30
CA LYS A 162 3.31 21.70 -2.29
C LYS A 162 2.92 20.29 -2.76
N PHE A 163 3.76 19.32 -2.41
CA PHE A 163 3.43 17.90 -2.47
C PHE A 163 3.43 17.32 -1.05
N LEU A 164 2.29 16.89 -0.59
CA LEU A 164 2.14 16.24 0.72
C LEU A 164 1.70 14.79 0.52
N TRP A 165 2.56 13.86 0.93
CA TRP A 165 2.19 12.46 1.09
C TRP A 165 1.89 12.17 2.56
N MET A 166 0.69 11.65 2.83
CA MET A 166 0.28 11.12 4.13
C MET A 166 0.04 9.62 4.01
N HIS A 167 0.53 8.83 4.98
CA HIS A 167 0.30 7.39 5.02
C HIS A 167 -0.27 6.98 6.36
N LEU A 168 -1.46 6.33 6.33
CA LEU A 168 -2.20 5.93 7.52
C LEU A 168 -2.03 4.43 7.77
N MET A 169 -1.80 4.06 9.03
CA MET A 169 -1.57 2.69 9.48
C MET A 169 -2.75 2.10 10.27
N ASP A 170 -3.90 2.76 10.29
CA ASP A 170 -5.03 2.43 11.16
C ASP A 170 -5.67 1.07 10.85
N LEU A 171 -5.52 0.56 9.62
CA LEU A 171 -6.08 -0.72 9.19
C LEU A 171 -5.06 -1.87 9.16
N HIS A 172 -3.78 -1.60 9.43
CA HIS A 172 -2.77 -2.65 9.48
C HIS A 172 -2.85 -3.45 10.80
N GLY A 173 -2.72 -4.78 10.72
CA GLY A 173 -2.65 -5.67 11.90
C GLY A 173 -1.53 -5.33 12.89
N PRO A 174 -1.64 -5.64 14.17
CA PRO A 174 -2.82 -6.11 14.89
C PRO A 174 -3.90 -5.05 14.97
N TYR A 175 -5.16 -5.46 14.75
CA TYR A 175 -6.30 -4.54 14.63
C TYR A 175 -6.77 -4.03 15.98
N HIS A 176 -6.79 -2.71 16.17
CA HIS A 176 -7.17 -2.05 17.41
C HIS A 176 -8.27 -1.01 17.19
N PRO A 177 -9.53 -1.41 17.19
CA PRO A 177 -10.66 -0.49 16.97
C PRO A 177 -10.85 0.53 18.10
N GLY A 178 -10.10 0.41 19.20
CA GLY A 178 -10.21 1.24 20.40
C GLY A 178 -11.04 0.58 21.47
N LEU A 179 -10.96 1.13 22.71
CA LEU A 179 -11.61 0.55 23.90
C LEU A 179 -13.12 0.37 23.74
N ARG A 180 -13.83 1.38 23.23
CA ARG A 180 -15.30 1.35 23.12
C ARG A 180 -15.76 0.21 22.21
N ARG A 181 -15.18 0.11 21.01
CA ARG A 181 -15.52 -0.93 20.02
C ARG A 181 -14.99 -2.30 20.41
N GLY A 182 -13.82 -2.35 21.04
CA GLY A 182 -13.27 -3.58 21.61
C GLY A 182 -14.12 -4.17 22.74
N LEU A 183 -14.89 -3.34 23.48
CA LEU A 183 -15.85 -3.82 24.45
C LEU A 183 -17.06 -4.51 23.79
N GLU A 184 -17.49 -4.05 22.63
CA GLU A 184 -18.59 -4.64 21.86
C GLU A 184 -18.19 -6.02 21.29
N THR A 185 -16.94 -6.20 20.89
CA THR A 185 -16.37 -7.48 20.40
C THR A 185 -15.97 -8.42 21.54
N GLY A 186 -15.86 -7.92 22.79
CA GLY A 186 -15.26 -8.63 23.91
C GLY A 186 -13.74 -8.42 23.99
N LEU A 187 -13.29 -7.57 24.91
CA LEU A 187 -11.84 -7.24 25.04
C LEU A 187 -10.96 -8.47 25.24
N PHE A 188 -11.46 -9.47 25.97
CA PHE A 188 -10.71 -10.70 26.21
C PHE A 188 -10.59 -11.53 24.93
N ASP A 189 -11.68 -11.69 24.18
CA ASP A 189 -11.70 -12.47 22.94
C ASP A 189 -10.87 -11.79 21.87
N ALA A 190 -10.93 -10.46 21.76
CA ALA A 190 -10.11 -9.68 20.86
C ALA A 190 -8.61 -9.85 21.18
N PHE A 191 -8.21 -9.70 22.45
CA PHE A 191 -6.83 -9.88 22.87
C PHE A 191 -6.34 -11.32 22.66
N TYR A 192 -7.15 -12.30 23.07
CA TYR A 192 -6.85 -13.72 22.87
C TYR A 192 -6.65 -14.03 21.37
N SER A 193 -7.57 -13.57 20.52
CA SER A 193 -7.49 -13.82 19.08
C SER A 193 -6.28 -13.18 18.44
N ILE A 194 -5.92 -11.94 18.81
CA ILE A 194 -4.69 -11.29 18.33
C ILE A 194 -3.46 -12.11 18.73
N VAL A 195 -3.38 -12.60 19.98
CA VAL A 195 -2.25 -13.42 20.44
C VAL A 195 -2.21 -14.77 19.70
N GLN A 196 -3.36 -15.42 19.52
CA GLN A 196 -3.43 -16.71 18.80
C GLN A 196 -3.07 -16.55 17.33
N HIS A 197 -3.60 -15.52 16.66
CA HIS A 197 -3.25 -15.23 15.27
C HIS A 197 -1.73 -14.95 15.11
N SER A 198 -1.14 -14.18 16.02
CA SER A 198 0.31 -13.91 16.03
C SER A 198 1.16 -15.17 16.26
N ARG A 199 0.62 -16.20 16.94
CA ARG A 199 1.33 -17.46 17.22
C ARG A 199 1.17 -18.49 16.12
N HIS A 200 -0.02 -18.60 15.56
CA HIS A 200 -0.40 -19.69 14.67
C HIS A 200 -0.44 -19.26 13.19
N GLY A 201 -0.54 -17.95 12.90
CA GLY A 201 -0.54 -17.43 11.53
C GLY A 201 -1.54 -18.16 10.62
N ARG A 202 -1.04 -18.94 9.68
CA ARG A 202 -1.85 -19.73 8.72
C ARG A 202 -2.72 -20.80 9.38
N ASP A 203 -2.30 -21.35 10.51
CA ASP A 203 -2.96 -22.45 11.20
C ASP A 203 -3.87 -21.98 12.35
N ALA A 204 -4.25 -20.71 12.36
CA ALA A 204 -5.14 -20.16 13.39
C ALA A 204 -6.55 -20.78 13.28
N PRO A 205 -7.20 -21.14 14.43
CA PRO A 205 -8.56 -21.66 14.42
C PRO A 205 -9.56 -20.70 13.74
N SER A 206 -10.60 -21.26 13.10
CA SER A 206 -11.61 -20.48 12.38
C SER A 206 -12.27 -19.39 13.21
N GLU A 207 -12.58 -19.68 14.49
CA GLU A 207 -13.16 -18.71 15.44
C GLU A 207 -12.22 -17.52 15.68
N VAL A 208 -10.90 -17.78 15.75
CA VAL A 208 -9.87 -16.74 15.86
C VAL A 208 -9.89 -15.86 14.61
N LEU A 209 -9.92 -16.48 13.42
CA LEU A 209 -9.97 -15.75 12.16
C LEU A 209 -11.24 -14.90 12.03
N GLU A 210 -12.40 -15.40 12.48
CA GLU A 210 -13.65 -14.63 12.48
C GLU A 210 -13.56 -13.40 13.39
N THR A 211 -13.02 -13.58 14.59
CA THR A 211 -12.82 -12.45 15.52
C THR A 211 -11.87 -11.41 14.93
N ILE A 212 -10.77 -11.84 14.31
CA ILE A 212 -9.80 -10.93 13.67
C ILE A 212 -10.44 -10.18 12.49
N ARG A 213 -11.27 -10.85 11.66
CA ARG A 213 -12.05 -10.18 10.59
C ARG A 213 -12.97 -9.11 11.15
N SER A 214 -13.68 -9.43 12.22
CA SER A 214 -14.57 -8.45 12.89
C SER A 214 -13.78 -7.22 13.36
N LEU A 215 -12.61 -7.43 13.97
CA LEU A 215 -11.73 -6.34 14.41
C LEU A 215 -11.24 -5.47 13.25
N TYR A 216 -10.90 -6.08 12.09
CA TYR A 216 -10.56 -5.31 10.89
C TYR A 216 -11.69 -4.37 10.48
N TRP A 217 -12.93 -4.87 10.38
CA TRP A 217 -14.07 -4.05 9.98
C TRP A 217 -14.43 -2.96 11.01
N GLU A 218 -14.19 -3.22 12.29
CA GLU A 218 -14.30 -2.19 13.34
C GLU A 218 -13.23 -1.10 13.17
N CYS A 219 -12.01 -1.47 12.74
CA CYS A 219 -10.99 -0.48 12.39
C CYS A 219 -11.39 0.37 11.17
N VAL A 220 -12.00 -0.24 10.14
CA VAL A 220 -12.54 0.49 8.98
C VAL A 220 -13.59 1.51 9.41
N SER A 221 -14.54 1.10 10.25
CA SER A 221 -15.57 1.99 10.78
C SER A 221 -15.00 3.14 11.62
N LYS A 222 -13.94 2.86 12.40
CA LYS A 222 -13.25 3.89 13.19
C LYS A 222 -12.49 4.87 12.30
N LEU A 223 -11.87 4.39 11.24
CA LEU A 223 -11.17 5.25 10.27
C LEU A 223 -12.17 6.16 9.55
N ASP A 224 -13.34 5.65 9.16
CA ASP A 224 -14.40 6.45 8.54
C ASP A 224 -14.84 7.62 9.44
N GLU A 225 -14.89 7.43 10.76
CA GLU A 225 -15.17 8.51 11.72
C GLU A 225 -14.12 9.64 11.72
N GLN A 226 -12.92 9.39 11.24
CA GLN A 226 -11.79 10.30 11.26
C GLN A 226 -11.45 10.88 9.88
N ILE A 227 -11.82 10.22 8.81
CA ILE A 227 -11.33 10.51 7.45
C ILE A 227 -11.64 11.95 7.01
N ALA A 228 -12.82 12.48 7.32
CA ALA A 228 -13.16 13.86 7.01
C ALA A 228 -12.22 14.86 7.67
N LYS A 229 -11.79 14.61 8.92
CA LYS A 229 -10.83 15.45 9.64
C LYS A 229 -9.41 15.37 9.07
N VAL A 230 -9.05 14.21 8.49
CA VAL A 230 -7.76 14.02 7.81
C VAL A 230 -7.68 14.92 6.58
N LEU A 231 -8.78 15.11 5.90
CA LEU A 231 -8.87 15.80 4.59
C LEU A 231 -9.38 17.26 4.70
N GLU A 232 -9.91 17.68 5.84
CA GLU A 232 -10.58 18.97 6.06
C GLU A 232 -9.74 20.21 5.70
N PHE A 233 -8.40 20.12 5.78
CA PHE A 233 -7.51 21.27 5.54
C PHE A 233 -7.06 21.40 4.08
N ILE A 234 -7.43 20.48 3.21
CA ILE A 234 -6.99 20.41 1.82
C ILE A 234 -7.74 21.51 1.00
N PRO A 235 -7.02 22.32 0.22
CA PRO A 235 -7.65 23.31 -0.63
C PRO A 235 -8.55 22.68 -1.71
N GLU A 236 -9.63 23.38 -2.07
CA GLU A 236 -10.58 22.92 -3.08
C GLU A 236 -9.97 22.73 -4.48
N ASP A 237 -8.93 23.51 -4.82
CA ASP A 237 -8.26 23.48 -6.11
C ASP A 237 -7.07 22.50 -6.17
N ALA A 238 -6.71 21.87 -5.05
CA ALA A 238 -5.63 20.88 -4.99
C ALA A 238 -5.97 19.60 -5.79
N ILE A 239 -4.96 18.99 -6.39
CA ILE A 239 -5.07 17.61 -6.89
C ILE A 239 -4.98 16.68 -5.68
N VAL A 240 -5.99 15.86 -5.47
CA VAL A 240 -6.04 14.91 -4.35
C VAL A 240 -6.17 13.50 -4.86
N VAL A 241 -5.29 12.63 -4.39
CA VAL A 241 -5.38 11.18 -4.61
C VAL A 241 -5.51 10.49 -3.25
N ILE A 242 -6.56 9.69 -3.09
CA ILE A 242 -6.78 8.83 -1.93
C ILE A 242 -6.80 7.39 -2.43
N MET A 243 -5.90 6.53 -1.92
CA MET A 243 -5.83 5.13 -2.32
C MET A 243 -5.28 4.27 -1.19
N ALA A 244 -5.38 2.95 -1.34
CA ALA A 244 -4.58 2.06 -0.50
C ALA A 244 -3.18 1.87 -1.11
N ASP A 245 -2.21 1.48 -0.28
CA ASP A 245 -0.98 0.88 -0.78
C ASP A 245 -1.24 -0.55 -1.26
N HIS A 246 -1.86 -1.39 -0.43
CA HIS A 246 -2.40 -2.71 -0.77
C HIS A 246 -3.65 -2.99 0.08
N GLY A 247 -4.34 -4.09 -0.21
CA GLY A 247 -5.45 -4.58 0.59
C GLY A 247 -5.03 -5.54 1.69
N GLU A 248 -5.97 -6.35 2.15
CA GLU A 248 -5.78 -7.33 3.21
C GLU A 248 -6.59 -8.58 2.90
N GLU A 249 -5.94 -9.73 2.89
CA GLU A 249 -6.61 -11.02 2.71
C GLU A 249 -7.35 -11.40 4.00
N LEU A 250 -8.64 -11.64 3.89
CA LEU A 250 -9.50 -12.01 5.02
C LEU A 250 -10.24 -13.33 4.80
N TYR A 251 -10.48 -13.74 3.55
CA TYR A 251 -11.45 -14.79 3.23
C TYR A 251 -10.89 -16.01 2.48
N HIS A 252 -9.58 -16.06 2.19
CA HIS A 252 -8.91 -17.20 1.56
C HIS A 252 -8.16 -18.11 2.56
N GLY A 253 -8.68 -18.23 3.80
CA GLY A 253 -8.10 -19.11 4.82
C GLY A 253 -6.87 -18.58 5.54
N PHE A 254 -6.45 -17.37 5.23
CA PHE A 254 -5.36 -16.64 5.88
C PHE A 254 -5.81 -15.19 6.14
N ILE A 255 -5.24 -14.54 7.14
CA ILE A 255 -5.42 -13.10 7.36
C ILE A 255 -4.04 -12.44 7.29
N GLY A 256 -3.89 -11.49 6.38
CA GLY A 256 -2.64 -10.79 6.12
C GLY A 256 -2.52 -10.35 4.65
N HIS A 257 -1.33 -9.99 4.22
CA HIS A 257 -1.07 -9.48 2.88
C HIS A 257 0.21 -10.13 2.31
N ALA A 258 0.06 -11.26 1.67
CA ALA A 258 1.17 -12.02 1.11
C ALA A 258 0.89 -12.55 -0.29
N ARG A 259 -0.36 -12.97 -0.55
CA ARG A 259 -0.77 -13.58 -1.80
C ARG A 259 -1.39 -12.54 -2.74
N LEU A 260 -1.50 -12.88 -4.03
CA LEU A 260 -1.93 -11.93 -5.07
C LEU A 260 -3.44 -11.99 -5.37
N TYR A 261 -4.27 -12.37 -4.40
CA TYR A 261 -5.73 -12.28 -4.54
C TYR A 261 -6.20 -10.82 -4.60
N ASP A 262 -7.34 -10.56 -5.25
CA ASP A 262 -7.91 -9.21 -5.35
C ASP A 262 -8.15 -8.58 -3.96
N GLU A 263 -8.32 -9.39 -2.93
CA GLU A 263 -8.34 -8.91 -1.54
C GLU A 263 -7.09 -8.11 -1.15
N CYS A 264 -5.92 -8.45 -1.72
CA CYS A 264 -4.65 -7.76 -1.47
C CYS A 264 -4.27 -6.78 -2.56
N VAL A 265 -4.51 -7.12 -3.85
CA VAL A 265 -3.93 -6.37 -4.96
C VAL A 265 -4.92 -5.47 -5.71
N ARG A 266 -6.20 -5.51 -5.38
CA ARG A 266 -7.21 -4.59 -5.88
C ARG A 266 -7.56 -3.59 -4.78
N VAL A 267 -7.40 -2.31 -5.06
CA VAL A 267 -7.50 -1.26 -4.05
C VAL A 267 -8.40 -0.12 -4.53
N PRO A 268 -9.09 0.58 -3.60
CA PRO A 268 -9.87 1.75 -3.96
C PRO A 268 -8.97 2.91 -4.36
N LEU A 269 -9.46 3.71 -5.30
CA LEU A 269 -8.83 4.93 -5.78
C LEU A 269 -9.87 6.03 -5.92
N PHE A 270 -9.61 7.18 -5.30
CA PHE A 270 -10.41 8.40 -5.42
C PHE A 270 -9.51 9.53 -5.85
N VAL A 271 -9.92 10.28 -6.88
CA VAL A 271 -9.13 11.37 -7.43
C VAL A 271 -9.98 12.63 -7.56
N LYS A 272 -9.49 13.77 -7.09
CA LYS A 272 -10.11 15.09 -7.25
C LYS A 272 -9.24 15.99 -8.10
N ASN A 273 -9.89 16.79 -8.95
CA ASN A 273 -9.26 17.79 -9.81
C ASN A 273 -8.23 17.23 -10.81
N ALA A 274 -8.27 15.94 -11.14
CA ALA A 274 -7.58 15.40 -12.29
C ALA A 274 -8.20 15.97 -13.60
N PRO A 275 -7.39 16.23 -14.62
CA PRO A 275 -7.92 16.73 -15.90
C PRO A 275 -8.68 15.67 -16.71
N GLN A 276 -8.61 14.41 -16.31
CA GLN A 276 -9.13 13.27 -17.06
C GLN A 276 -9.89 12.31 -16.14
N ASN A 277 -10.97 11.73 -16.67
CA ASN A 277 -11.74 10.70 -16.00
C ASN A 277 -10.95 9.37 -16.00
N MET A 278 -10.99 8.66 -14.88
CA MET A 278 -10.31 7.37 -14.67
C MET A 278 -11.14 6.17 -15.15
N ASP A 279 -12.24 6.38 -15.88
CA ASP A 279 -13.19 5.33 -16.30
C ASP A 279 -12.63 4.38 -17.36
N ASN A 280 -13.10 3.12 -17.27
CA ASN A 280 -12.97 2.06 -18.29
C ASN A 280 -11.59 1.46 -18.60
N GLN A 281 -10.55 1.78 -17.87
CA GLN A 281 -9.23 1.19 -18.05
C GLN A 281 -8.79 0.42 -16.80
N LEU A 282 -7.88 -0.54 -16.99
CA LEU A 282 -7.18 -1.17 -15.89
C LEU A 282 -6.19 -0.16 -15.30
N VAL A 283 -6.54 0.44 -14.16
CA VAL A 283 -5.66 1.37 -13.46
C VAL A 283 -4.61 0.59 -12.68
N ARG A 284 -3.34 0.98 -12.80
CA ARG A 284 -2.22 0.38 -12.06
C ARG A 284 -1.60 1.43 -11.14
N GLN A 285 -1.15 1.03 -9.96
CA GLN A 285 -0.41 1.94 -9.07
C GLN A 285 0.88 2.47 -9.73
N LEU A 286 1.49 1.65 -10.58
CA LEU A 286 2.67 1.99 -11.38
C LEU A 286 2.47 3.26 -12.24
N ASP A 287 1.23 3.51 -12.66
CA ASP A 287 0.87 4.63 -13.52
C ASP A 287 0.54 5.92 -12.76
N LEU A 288 0.50 5.87 -11.42
CA LEU A 288 0.09 7.02 -10.60
C LEU A 288 1.07 8.20 -10.71
N ALA A 289 2.35 7.96 -10.49
CA ALA A 289 3.36 9.02 -10.55
C ALA A 289 3.46 9.63 -11.96
N PRO A 290 3.50 8.85 -13.06
CA PRO A 290 3.38 9.38 -14.41
C PRO A 290 2.12 10.24 -14.64
N SER A 291 0.97 9.77 -14.17
CA SER A 291 -0.29 10.50 -14.31
C SER A 291 -0.29 11.83 -13.56
N LEU A 292 0.24 11.85 -12.34
CA LEU A 292 0.37 13.08 -11.55
C LEU A 292 1.26 14.11 -12.25
N LEU A 293 2.35 13.69 -12.88
CA LEU A 293 3.22 14.58 -13.67
C LEU A 293 2.54 15.07 -14.93
N ASP A 294 1.83 14.20 -15.66
CA ASP A 294 1.05 14.56 -16.85
C ASP A 294 -0.03 15.62 -16.53
N TRP A 295 -0.71 15.48 -15.38
CA TRP A 295 -1.74 16.44 -14.94
C TRP A 295 -1.24 17.84 -14.62
N ILE A 296 0.08 17.99 -14.44
CA ILE A 296 0.73 19.29 -14.20
C ILE A 296 1.71 19.69 -15.31
N ASP A 297 1.61 19.06 -16.49
CA ASP A 297 2.44 19.32 -17.67
C ASP A 297 3.97 19.14 -17.40
N VAL A 298 4.35 18.19 -16.57
CA VAL A 298 5.75 17.84 -16.27
C VAL A 298 6.11 16.50 -16.93
N PRO A 299 7.21 16.42 -17.71
CA PRO A 299 7.62 15.17 -18.33
C PRO A 299 8.10 14.17 -17.28
N GLN A 300 7.69 12.91 -17.41
CA GLN A 300 8.19 11.83 -16.57
C GLN A 300 9.65 11.48 -16.88
N PRO A 301 10.42 10.94 -15.92
CA PRO A 301 11.72 10.34 -16.16
C PRO A 301 11.65 9.18 -17.16
N ASN A 302 12.70 9.04 -18.00
CA ASN A 302 12.73 8.01 -19.06
C ASN A 302 12.85 6.58 -18.53
N ASP A 303 13.33 6.42 -17.32
CA ASP A 303 13.51 5.15 -16.60
C ASP A 303 12.28 4.67 -15.85
N TRP A 304 11.19 5.46 -15.86
CA TRP A 304 9.93 5.02 -15.29
C TRP A 304 9.21 4.03 -16.20
N GLU A 305 8.71 2.94 -15.62
CA GLU A 305 8.06 1.84 -16.33
C GLU A 305 6.56 2.04 -16.54
N GLY A 306 5.94 2.84 -15.70
CA GLY A 306 4.53 3.23 -15.85
C GLY A 306 4.34 4.31 -16.92
N MET A 307 3.10 4.49 -17.31
CA MET A 307 2.68 5.51 -18.29
C MET A 307 1.51 6.32 -17.74
N PRO A 308 1.36 7.59 -18.13
CA PRO A 308 0.18 8.36 -17.77
C PRO A 308 -1.10 7.62 -18.14
N HIS A 309 -2.13 7.78 -17.31
CA HIS A 309 -3.45 7.18 -17.56
C HIS A 309 -4.06 7.58 -18.90
N SER A 310 -3.71 8.76 -19.39
CA SER A 310 -4.08 9.29 -20.72
C SER A 310 -3.52 8.50 -21.90
N SER A 311 -2.46 7.71 -21.68
CA SER A 311 -1.71 7.03 -22.74
C SER A 311 -2.40 5.75 -23.19
N ASP A 312 -2.28 5.43 -24.50
CA ASP A 312 -2.61 4.10 -24.99
C ASP A 312 -1.55 3.12 -24.54
N ARG A 313 -1.96 2.11 -23.77
CA ARG A 313 -1.04 1.14 -23.16
C ARG A 313 -1.67 -0.24 -23.05
N GLU A 314 -0.83 -1.22 -22.83
CA GLU A 314 -1.26 -2.57 -22.54
C GLU A 314 -2.21 -2.61 -21.31
N GLN A 315 -3.37 -3.22 -21.48
CA GLN A 315 -4.35 -3.39 -20.40
C GLN A 315 -4.02 -4.64 -19.57
N ALA A 316 -2.81 -4.63 -19.00
CA ALA A 316 -2.32 -5.68 -18.11
C ALA A 316 -1.58 -5.08 -16.92
N SER A 317 -1.68 -5.73 -15.78
CA SER A 317 -0.92 -5.42 -14.56
C SER A 317 -0.12 -6.65 -14.15
N TYR A 318 1.18 -6.54 -14.18
CA TYR A 318 2.09 -7.56 -13.68
C TYR A 318 2.34 -7.35 -12.19
N MET A 319 2.48 -8.44 -11.44
CA MET A 319 2.59 -8.41 -9.99
C MET A 319 3.71 -9.33 -9.53
N ILE A 320 4.48 -8.86 -8.55
CA ILE A 320 5.57 -9.62 -7.95
C ILE A 320 5.54 -9.38 -6.46
N ASN A 321 5.41 -10.43 -5.66
CA ASN A 321 5.41 -10.30 -4.19
C ASN A 321 6.22 -11.41 -3.54
N HIS A 322 7.31 -11.05 -2.88
CA HIS A 322 8.07 -12.00 -2.09
C HIS A 322 7.52 -12.08 -0.67
N SER A 323 7.20 -13.30 -0.23
CA SER A 323 6.71 -13.55 1.11
C SER A 323 7.56 -14.60 1.82
N PRO A 324 8.33 -14.19 2.85
CA PRO A 324 9.05 -15.15 3.69
C PRO A 324 8.11 -16.14 4.40
N LEU A 325 6.87 -15.75 4.69
CA LEU A 325 5.87 -16.60 5.33
C LEU A 325 5.47 -17.79 4.46
N PHE A 326 5.45 -17.58 3.13
CA PHE A 326 5.15 -18.62 2.13
C PHE A 326 6.41 -19.17 1.47
N GLY A 327 7.59 -18.80 1.95
CA GLY A 327 8.88 -19.35 1.53
C GLY A 327 9.31 -18.99 0.11
N GLY A 328 8.76 -17.92 -0.49
CA GLY A 328 9.17 -17.54 -1.85
C GLY A 328 8.39 -16.38 -2.46
N THR A 329 8.44 -16.29 -3.78
CA THR A 329 7.90 -15.17 -4.55
C THR A 329 6.68 -15.59 -5.36
N PHE A 330 5.56 -14.93 -5.10
CA PHE A 330 4.38 -14.96 -5.96
C PHE A 330 4.60 -14.06 -7.16
N THR A 331 4.20 -14.51 -8.35
CA THR A 331 4.12 -13.69 -9.54
C THR A 331 2.74 -13.81 -10.16
N GLY A 332 2.27 -12.79 -10.84
CA GLY A 332 0.94 -12.81 -11.43
C GLY A 332 0.75 -11.77 -12.52
N ILE A 333 -0.29 -11.98 -13.29
CA ILE A 333 -0.78 -11.03 -14.29
C ILE A 333 -2.30 -10.88 -14.14
N ARG A 334 -2.76 -9.64 -14.09
CA ARG A 334 -4.16 -9.28 -14.10
C ARG A 334 -4.49 -8.55 -15.39
N VAL A 335 -5.46 -9.02 -16.10
CA VAL A 335 -6.11 -8.33 -17.23
C VAL A 335 -7.56 -7.99 -16.84
N LYS A 336 -8.31 -7.37 -17.73
CA LYS A 336 -9.66 -6.88 -17.40
C LYS A 336 -10.56 -7.95 -16.74
N ASN A 337 -10.59 -9.14 -17.29
CA ASN A 337 -11.55 -10.19 -16.92
C ASN A 337 -10.90 -11.42 -16.28
N HIS A 338 -9.58 -11.54 -16.33
CA HIS A 338 -8.88 -12.72 -15.82
C HIS A 338 -7.66 -12.34 -14.99
N LYS A 339 -7.30 -13.23 -14.07
CA LYS A 339 -6.07 -13.13 -13.32
C LYS A 339 -5.40 -14.49 -13.18
N LEU A 340 -4.10 -14.52 -13.46
CA LEU A 340 -3.23 -15.66 -13.22
C LEU A 340 -2.32 -15.38 -12.03
N ILE A 341 -2.22 -16.33 -11.11
CA ILE A 341 -1.31 -16.31 -9.96
C ILE A 341 -0.39 -17.53 -10.05
N LYS A 342 0.92 -17.33 -10.01
CA LYS A 342 1.93 -18.37 -9.86
C LYS A 342 2.46 -18.40 -8.42
N TYR A 343 2.49 -19.60 -7.86
CA TYR A 343 2.91 -19.82 -6.48
C TYR A 343 4.42 -20.09 -6.37
N PRO A 344 5.08 -19.73 -5.23
CA PRO A 344 6.52 -19.85 -5.08
C PRO A 344 7.02 -21.30 -4.94
N ASN A 345 6.18 -22.21 -4.46
CA ASN A 345 6.57 -23.58 -4.07
C ASN A 345 5.66 -24.63 -4.67
N LYS A 346 6.24 -25.82 -4.93
CA LYS A 346 5.52 -27.02 -5.36
C LYS A 346 4.60 -27.63 -4.28
N ASP A 347 4.69 -27.16 -3.04
CA ASP A 347 3.87 -27.63 -1.91
C ASP A 347 2.50 -26.92 -1.81
N GLU A 348 2.26 -25.92 -2.64
CA GLU A 348 0.92 -25.34 -2.79
C GLU A 348 0.04 -26.24 -3.68
N PRO A 349 -1.31 -26.16 -3.58
CA PRO A 349 -2.23 -27.06 -4.26
C PRO A 349 -2.09 -27.09 -5.79
N ALA A 350 -1.54 -26.02 -6.37
CA ALA A 350 -1.27 -25.88 -7.79
C ALA A 350 -0.03 -25.03 -8.02
N GLU A 351 0.67 -25.26 -9.14
CA GLU A 351 1.80 -24.42 -9.57
C GLU A 351 1.32 -23.02 -9.98
N SER A 352 0.14 -22.93 -10.59
CA SER A 352 -0.53 -21.69 -10.96
C SER A 352 -2.05 -21.85 -10.94
N GLU A 353 -2.76 -20.76 -10.61
CA GLU A 353 -4.20 -20.66 -10.65
C GLU A 353 -4.62 -19.52 -11.55
N ILE A 354 -5.70 -19.74 -12.31
CA ILE A 354 -6.32 -18.72 -13.15
C ILE A 354 -7.78 -18.53 -12.74
N TYR A 355 -8.23 -17.29 -12.69
CA TYR A 355 -9.59 -16.91 -12.30
C TYR A 355 -10.26 -16.08 -13.38
N ASP A 356 -11.56 -16.34 -13.60
CA ASP A 356 -12.47 -15.44 -14.31
C ASP A 356 -13.05 -14.46 -13.30
N LEU A 357 -12.62 -13.19 -13.36
CA LEU A 357 -13.00 -12.18 -12.38
C LEU A 357 -14.43 -11.64 -12.57
N ILE A 358 -15.13 -12.04 -13.66
CA ILE A 358 -16.54 -11.72 -13.88
C ILE A 358 -17.42 -12.76 -13.20
N GLU A 359 -17.14 -14.05 -13.47
CA GLU A 359 -17.95 -15.17 -12.97
C GLU A 359 -17.58 -15.51 -11.51
N ASP A 360 -16.31 -15.30 -11.13
CA ASP A 360 -15.79 -15.56 -9.79
C ASP A 360 -14.96 -14.37 -9.25
N PRO A 361 -15.61 -13.23 -8.96
CA PRO A 361 -14.90 -12.05 -8.44
C PRO A 361 -14.30 -12.25 -7.05
N ALA A 362 -14.63 -13.34 -6.37
CA ALA A 362 -14.09 -13.72 -5.07
C ALA A 362 -12.90 -14.69 -5.16
N GLU A 363 -12.53 -15.11 -6.37
CA GLU A 363 -11.37 -15.98 -6.66
C GLU A 363 -11.34 -17.29 -5.85
N ARG A 364 -12.48 -17.98 -5.81
CA ARG A 364 -12.65 -19.22 -5.03
C ARG A 364 -12.59 -20.47 -5.87
N ASN A 365 -12.82 -20.36 -7.17
CA ASN A 365 -12.98 -21.47 -8.09
C ASN A 365 -12.04 -21.27 -9.28
N PRO A 366 -10.76 -21.68 -9.18
CA PRO A 366 -9.85 -21.56 -10.30
C PRO A 366 -10.31 -22.37 -11.50
N LEU A 367 -10.15 -21.83 -12.71
CA LEU A 367 -10.45 -22.51 -13.94
C LEU A 367 -9.47 -23.68 -14.15
N SER A 368 -9.98 -24.84 -14.55
CA SER A 368 -9.18 -26.07 -14.65
C SER A 368 -8.23 -26.06 -15.85
N ASP A 369 -8.72 -25.74 -17.03
CA ASP A 369 -7.90 -25.69 -18.26
C ASP A 369 -8.48 -24.66 -19.21
N SER A 370 -7.67 -23.73 -19.67
CA SER A 370 -8.14 -22.75 -20.64
C SER A 370 -6.99 -22.24 -21.52
N SER A 371 -7.28 -21.95 -22.79
CA SER A 371 -6.34 -21.26 -23.68
C SER A 371 -5.92 -19.88 -23.14
N VAL A 372 -6.75 -19.28 -22.29
CA VAL A 372 -6.46 -18.03 -21.60
C VAL A 372 -5.33 -18.22 -20.58
N LYS A 373 -5.28 -19.38 -19.91
CA LYS A 373 -4.19 -19.69 -18.97
C LYS A 373 -2.83 -19.70 -19.69
N GLU A 374 -2.74 -20.42 -20.80
CA GLU A 374 -1.52 -20.51 -21.61
C GLU A 374 -1.07 -19.11 -22.11
N GLU A 375 -2.01 -18.31 -22.60
CA GLU A 375 -1.74 -16.94 -23.04
C GLU A 375 -1.18 -16.07 -21.90
N LEU A 376 -1.82 -16.09 -20.74
CA LEU A 376 -1.39 -15.27 -19.60
C LEU A 376 -0.06 -15.76 -19.00
N GLU A 377 0.19 -17.06 -19.00
CA GLU A 377 1.47 -17.63 -18.60
C GLU A 377 2.60 -17.19 -19.54
N ASP A 378 2.38 -17.19 -20.84
CA ASP A 378 3.36 -16.75 -21.84
C ASP A 378 3.66 -15.24 -21.69
N ARG A 379 2.63 -14.41 -21.51
CA ARG A 379 2.78 -12.97 -21.26
C ARG A 379 3.56 -12.69 -19.97
N LEU A 380 3.20 -13.38 -18.87
CA LEU A 380 3.90 -13.25 -17.59
C LEU A 380 5.37 -13.68 -17.69
N ASN A 381 5.64 -14.82 -18.34
CA ASN A 381 7.01 -15.32 -18.51
C ASN A 381 7.87 -14.36 -19.36
N LYS A 382 7.31 -13.77 -20.42
CA LYS A 382 8.00 -12.75 -21.23
C LYS A 382 8.33 -11.52 -20.39
N PHE A 383 7.37 -11.02 -19.59
CA PHE A 383 7.60 -9.89 -18.69
C PHE A 383 8.73 -10.19 -17.69
N LEU A 384 8.72 -11.36 -17.04
CA LEU A 384 9.74 -11.74 -16.07
C LEU A 384 11.13 -11.86 -16.71
N GLN A 385 11.21 -12.39 -17.93
CA GLN A 385 12.46 -12.50 -18.69
C GLN A 385 13.01 -11.12 -19.11
N GLN A 386 12.16 -10.25 -19.64
CA GLN A 386 12.56 -8.91 -20.10
C GLN A 386 13.11 -8.05 -18.96
N ASN A 387 12.57 -8.21 -17.76
CA ASN A 387 12.99 -7.47 -16.57
C ASN A 387 14.01 -8.23 -15.72
N ASN A 388 14.60 -9.33 -16.23
CA ASN A 388 15.59 -10.15 -15.52
C ASN A 388 15.13 -10.60 -14.11
N ILE A 389 13.82 -10.76 -13.91
CA ILE A 389 13.25 -11.15 -12.64
C ILE A 389 13.36 -12.67 -12.48
N ASN A 390 14.28 -13.10 -11.62
CA ASN A 390 14.48 -14.50 -11.29
C ASN A 390 13.97 -14.77 -9.86
N HIS A 391 13.19 -15.84 -9.66
CA HIS A 391 12.70 -16.25 -8.34
C HIS A 391 13.82 -16.40 -7.29
N GLU A 392 15.03 -16.84 -7.69
CA GLU A 392 16.16 -16.99 -6.78
C GLU A 392 16.77 -15.64 -6.35
N SER A 393 16.83 -14.65 -7.25
CA SER A 393 17.41 -13.34 -6.96
C SER A 393 16.58 -12.54 -5.94
N LEU A 394 15.28 -12.78 -5.89
CA LEU A 394 14.35 -12.06 -5.00
C LEU A 394 14.47 -12.48 -3.54
N THR A 395 14.98 -13.68 -3.26
CA THR A 395 15.20 -14.15 -1.87
C THR A 395 16.28 -13.35 -1.14
N HIS A 396 17.23 -12.75 -1.86
CA HIS A 396 18.31 -11.95 -1.29
C HIS A 396 17.93 -10.49 -1.03
N GLN A 397 17.01 -9.93 -1.83
CA GLN A 397 16.61 -8.51 -1.74
C GLN A 397 15.69 -8.19 -0.54
N THR A 398 15.10 -9.20 0.07
CA THR A 398 14.35 -9.06 1.33
C THR A 398 15.24 -9.02 2.57
N GLY A 399 16.55 -8.89 2.41
CA GLY A 399 17.52 -8.71 3.47
C GLY A 399 17.19 -7.55 4.38
N ILE A 400 16.15 -7.74 5.18
CA ILE A 400 15.85 -6.88 6.31
C ILE A 400 17.07 -7.00 7.23
N GLY A 401 17.84 -5.93 7.37
CA GLY A 401 19.00 -5.91 8.25
C GLY A 401 18.63 -6.41 9.63
N GLY A 402 19.54 -7.09 10.32
CA GLY A 402 19.25 -7.78 11.58
C GLY A 402 18.54 -6.90 12.63
N LYS A 403 18.75 -5.57 12.59
CA LYS A 403 18.07 -4.58 13.45
C LYS A 403 16.60 -4.41 13.07
N THR A 404 16.31 -4.27 11.78
CA THR A 404 14.95 -4.12 11.25
C THR A 404 14.17 -5.42 11.46
N LYS A 405 14.80 -6.59 11.25
CA LYS A 405 14.22 -7.90 11.53
C LYS A 405 13.84 -8.08 13.00
N ARG A 406 14.69 -7.62 13.92
CA ARG A 406 14.37 -7.61 15.34
C ARG A 406 13.22 -6.66 15.66
N ARG A 407 13.17 -5.47 15.05
CA ARG A 407 12.11 -4.48 15.25
C ARG A 407 10.78 -4.93 14.64
N LEU A 408 10.80 -5.62 13.51
CA LEU A 408 9.62 -6.23 12.92
C LEU A 408 9.02 -7.31 13.83
N ARG A 409 9.85 -8.16 14.44
CA ARG A 409 9.41 -9.10 15.48
C ARG A 409 8.84 -8.38 16.70
N GLU A 410 9.44 -7.28 17.10
CA GLU A 410 8.99 -6.47 18.24
C GLU A 410 7.64 -5.79 17.96
N LEU A 411 7.33 -5.49 16.70
CA LEU A 411 6.08 -4.86 16.27
C LEU A 411 5.02 -5.89 15.83
N GLY A 412 5.35 -7.20 15.80
CA GLY A 412 4.42 -8.24 15.40
C GLY A 412 4.33 -8.47 13.88
N TYR A 413 5.33 -8.03 13.11
CA TYR A 413 5.40 -8.27 11.66
C TYR A 413 6.12 -9.58 11.28
N LEU A 414 6.89 -10.18 12.18
CA LEU A 414 7.65 -11.44 12.01
C LEU A 414 7.56 -12.31 13.26
#